data_5eba137d0c44f1f132ab19424b727f09
#
_entry.id   5eba137d0c44f1f132ab19424b727f09
#
_cell.length_a   1.000
_cell.length_b   1.000
_cell.length_c   1.000
_cell.angle_alpha   90.00
_cell.angle_beta   90.00
_cell.angle_gamma   90.00
#
_symmetry.space_group_name_H-M   'P 1'
#
loop_
_entity.id
_entity.type
_entity.pdbx_description
1 polymer ?
#
loop_
_entity_poly.entity_id
_entity_poly.type
_entity_poly.pdbx_seq_one_letter_code
_entity_poly.pdbx_strand_id
1 'polypeptide(L)'
;RADYALDWATPGIIAWYGSGDDGNPYNGSERLPQYNTPWAVSALGFGGGWTDIATWKVLGHNPGGLWGVVLHLKDISLMEDLKHTLRAGYYHGTNNSAMPKAANMASYPSRIDGPFAYLTTSDDAWELNADTRYKIYENLELAVEAAYVRLNLDEGTWGKKIVNEVDKDSYRVSIGLKYSF
;
A
#
# COMPACT_ATOMS: atom_id res chain seq x y z
N ARG A 1 -10.08 12.12 -3.59
CA ARG A 1 -10.15 11.25 -4.75
C ARG A 1 -10.89 11.99 -5.88
N ALA A 2 -10.37 11.91 -7.10
CA ALA A 2 -11.00 12.39 -8.32
C ALA A 2 -10.86 11.32 -9.41
N ASP A 3 -11.95 11.02 -10.10
CA ASP A 3 -12.01 10.08 -11.20
C ASP A 3 -12.67 10.77 -12.40
N TYR A 4 -12.22 10.46 -13.62
CA TYR A 4 -12.81 10.98 -14.85
C TYR A 4 -13.13 9.80 -15.79
N ALA A 5 -14.41 9.59 -16.09
CA ALA A 5 -14.85 8.50 -16.94
C ALA A 5 -14.64 8.83 -18.43
N LEU A 6 -13.88 7.99 -19.12
CA LEU A 6 -13.75 7.94 -20.57
C LEU A 6 -14.47 6.68 -21.10
N ASP A 7 -14.74 6.61 -22.37
CA ASP A 7 -15.43 5.46 -22.99
C ASP A 7 -14.64 4.14 -22.84
N TRP A 8 -13.32 4.21 -22.74
CA TRP A 8 -12.41 3.06 -22.72
C TRP A 8 -11.65 2.87 -21.40
N ALA A 9 -11.65 3.85 -20.49
CA ALA A 9 -10.98 3.77 -19.20
C ALA A 9 -11.44 4.87 -18.24
N THR A 10 -11.10 4.73 -16.96
CA THR A 10 -11.34 5.72 -15.92
C THR A 10 -10.01 6.12 -15.26
N PRO A 11 -9.30 7.15 -15.78
CA PRO A 11 -8.17 7.73 -15.07
C PRO A 11 -8.62 8.40 -13.77
N GLY A 12 -7.74 8.38 -12.78
CA GLY A 12 -8.03 9.06 -11.52
C GLY A 12 -6.83 9.16 -10.60
N ILE A 13 -7.05 9.91 -9.52
CA ILE A 13 -6.06 10.18 -8.49
C ILE A 13 -6.68 10.04 -7.10
N ILE A 14 -5.96 9.43 -6.19
CA ILE A 14 -6.24 9.41 -4.76
C ILE A 14 -5.05 10.05 -4.06
N ALA A 15 -5.32 11.03 -3.17
CA ALA A 15 -4.30 11.62 -2.32
C ALA A 15 -4.85 11.76 -0.90
N TRP A 16 -3.98 11.61 0.09
CA TRP A 16 -4.32 11.78 1.50
C TRP A 16 -3.11 12.24 2.31
N TYR A 17 -3.40 12.69 3.52
CA TYR A 17 -2.43 12.99 4.55
C TYR A 17 -2.95 12.46 5.88
N GLY A 18 -2.15 11.69 6.58
CA GLY A 18 -2.37 11.25 7.96
C GLY A 18 -1.28 11.81 8.86
N SER A 19 -1.67 12.48 9.97
CA SER A 19 -0.69 12.95 10.94
C SER A 19 0.18 11.80 11.45
N GLY A 20 1.46 12.08 11.61
CA GLY A 20 2.42 11.21 12.26
C GLY A 20 2.65 11.61 13.70
N ASP A 21 3.46 10.82 14.37
CA ASP A 21 3.92 11.05 15.73
C ASP A 21 5.07 12.05 15.77
N ASP A 22 5.16 12.86 16.82
CA ASP A 22 6.31 13.73 17.03
C ASP A 22 7.53 12.96 17.58
N GLY A 23 8.58 13.63 18.00
CA GLY A 23 9.80 13.00 18.55
C GLY A 23 9.78 12.78 20.06
N ASN A 24 8.66 13.01 20.73
CA ASN A 24 8.56 12.96 22.19
C ASN A 24 7.73 11.74 22.65
N PRO A 25 8.38 10.70 23.21
CA PRO A 25 7.65 9.48 23.63
C PRO A 25 6.81 9.66 24.92
N TYR A 26 6.80 10.85 25.53
CA TYR A 26 6.18 11.10 26.84
C TYR A 26 4.90 11.95 26.79
N ASN A 27 4.51 12.48 25.63
CA ASN A 27 3.34 13.37 25.48
C ASN A 27 2.11 12.69 24.85
N GLY A 28 2.18 11.40 24.60
CA GLY A 28 1.15 10.64 23.87
C GLY A 28 1.51 10.51 22.39
N SER A 29 0.55 10.24 21.54
CA SER A 29 0.76 10.10 20.10
C SER A 29 -0.16 11.02 19.33
N GLU A 30 0.39 11.87 18.46
CA GLU A 30 -0.33 12.73 17.51
C GLU A 30 -0.62 12.00 16.19
N ARG A 31 -0.17 10.77 16.06
CA ARG A 31 -0.43 9.96 14.89
C ARG A 31 -1.92 9.69 14.74
N LEU A 32 -2.44 9.85 13.53
CA LEU A 32 -3.83 9.49 13.21
C LEU A 32 -4.14 8.07 13.69
N PRO A 33 -5.15 7.88 14.57
CA PRO A 33 -5.48 6.57 15.11
C PRO A 33 -5.81 5.55 14.02
N GLN A 34 -5.49 4.29 14.30
CA GLN A 34 -5.84 3.20 13.40
C GLN A 34 -7.34 2.88 13.51
N TYR A 35 -8.05 3.02 12.40
CA TYR A 35 -9.41 2.54 12.26
C TYR A 35 -9.37 1.15 11.63
N ASN A 36 -10.18 0.24 12.13
CA ASN A 36 -10.25 -1.14 11.62
C ASN A 36 -11.06 -1.23 10.31
N THR A 37 -10.79 -0.32 9.38
CA THR A 37 -11.38 -0.30 8.04
C THR A 37 -10.29 -0.51 7.00
N PRO A 38 -10.46 -1.42 6.05
CA PRO A 38 -9.47 -1.63 5.01
C PRO A 38 -9.31 -0.37 4.15
N TRP A 39 -8.13 0.19 4.12
CA TRP A 39 -7.75 1.28 3.23
C TRP A 39 -7.29 0.68 1.90
N ALA A 40 -8.21 0.58 0.96
CA ALA A 40 -8.06 -0.21 -0.27
C ALA A 40 -7.68 0.69 -1.47
N VAL A 41 -6.48 1.24 -1.47
CA VAL A 41 -6.01 2.13 -2.56
C VAL A 41 -5.02 1.48 -3.52
N SER A 42 -4.36 0.39 -3.11
CA SER A 42 -3.38 -0.34 -3.91
C SER A 42 -3.51 -1.84 -3.70
N ALA A 43 -2.83 -2.65 -4.50
CA ALA A 43 -2.96 -4.10 -4.46
C ALA A 43 -2.06 -4.78 -3.40
N LEU A 44 -0.89 -4.21 -3.10
CA LEU A 44 0.07 -4.80 -2.17
C LEU A 44 0.32 -3.91 -0.95
N GLY A 45 0.56 -2.62 -1.14
CA GLY A 45 0.84 -1.70 -0.04
C GLY A 45 -0.31 -1.58 0.94
N PHE A 46 -1.53 -1.38 0.47
CA PHE A 46 -2.75 -1.21 1.28
C PHE A 46 -3.84 -2.26 1.04
N GLY A 47 -3.55 -3.27 0.22
CA GLY A 47 -4.43 -4.43 0.08
C GLY A 47 -5.79 -4.15 -0.55
N GLY A 48 -5.82 -3.37 -1.63
CA GLY A 48 -7.02 -3.11 -2.43
C GLY A 48 -7.18 -4.05 -3.63
N GLY A 49 -6.49 -5.17 -3.65
CA GLY A 49 -6.60 -6.17 -4.69
C GLY A 49 -7.92 -6.94 -4.65
N TRP A 50 -8.31 -7.48 -5.79
CA TRP A 50 -9.54 -8.24 -5.95
C TRP A 50 -9.46 -9.63 -5.29
N THR A 51 -8.30 -10.27 -5.33
CA THR A 51 -8.15 -11.64 -4.84
C THR A 51 -8.25 -11.74 -3.33
N ASP A 52 -8.10 -10.64 -2.60
CA ASP A 52 -8.12 -10.53 -1.12
C ASP A 52 -7.42 -11.69 -0.38
N ILE A 53 -6.63 -12.46 -1.14
CA ILE A 53 -5.88 -13.63 -0.62
C ILE A 53 -4.76 -13.15 0.31
N ALA A 54 -4.34 -11.89 0.16
CA ALA A 54 -3.25 -11.35 0.94
C ALA A 54 -3.78 -10.66 2.20
N THR A 55 -3.73 -11.36 3.28
CA THR A 55 -3.79 -10.78 4.63
C THR A 55 -2.55 -9.92 4.95
N TRP A 56 -1.54 -9.95 4.09
CA TRP A 56 -0.26 -9.25 4.25
C TRP A 56 -0.29 -7.96 3.45
N LYS A 57 -0.29 -6.85 4.16
CA LYS A 57 -0.25 -5.49 3.61
C LYS A 57 1.07 -4.86 3.98
N VAL A 58 1.87 -4.48 2.99
CA VAL A 58 3.23 -3.98 3.20
C VAL A 58 3.24 -2.66 3.97
N LEU A 59 2.26 -1.79 3.72
CA LEU A 59 2.17 -0.47 4.37
C LEU A 59 1.05 -0.41 5.42
N GLY A 60 0.40 -1.54 5.74
CA GLY A 60 -0.61 -1.62 6.78
C GLY A 60 -2.05 -1.45 6.33
N HIS A 61 -2.93 -1.18 7.28
CA HIS A 61 -4.39 -1.16 7.08
C HIS A 61 -4.98 0.25 7.04
N ASN A 62 -4.20 1.28 7.37
CA ASN A 62 -4.70 2.65 7.41
C ASN A 62 -3.62 3.66 7.01
N PRO A 63 -4.04 4.88 6.64
CA PRO A 63 -3.15 5.93 6.18
C PRO A 63 -2.49 6.74 7.30
N GLY A 64 -2.65 6.37 8.57
CA GLY A 64 -2.08 7.11 9.69
C GLY A 64 -0.56 7.09 9.70
N GLY A 65 0.06 8.25 9.87
CA GLY A 65 1.50 8.41 9.83
C GLY A 65 2.10 8.42 8.42
N LEU A 66 1.26 8.62 7.39
CA LEU A 66 1.66 8.66 5.98
C LEU A 66 0.92 9.76 5.22
N TRP A 67 1.57 10.35 4.23
CA TRP A 67 0.86 10.92 3.09
C TRP A 67 1.14 10.09 1.84
N GLY A 68 0.21 10.11 0.90
CA GLY A 68 0.39 9.35 -0.32
C GLY A 68 -0.42 9.89 -1.47
N VAL A 69 0.05 9.53 -2.67
CA VAL A 69 -0.62 9.79 -3.93
C VAL A 69 -0.63 8.50 -4.74
N VAL A 70 -1.80 8.11 -5.23
CA VAL A 70 -1.97 6.98 -6.15
C VAL A 70 -2.66 7.46 -7.41
N LEU A 71 -1.97 7.36 -8.52
CA LEU A 71 -2.54 7.50 -9.84
C LEU A 71 -3.10 6.15 -10.27
N HIS A 72 -4.27 6.15 -10.89
CA HIS A 72 -4.86 4.93 -11.42
C HIS A 72 -5.51 5.14 -12.78
N LEU A 73 -5.49 4.09 -13.57
CA LEU A 73 -6.24 3.95 -14.79
C LEU A 73 -7.05 2.66 -14.69
N LYS A 74 -8.34 2.79 -14.42
CA LYS A 74 -9.26 1.66 -14.18
C LYS A 74 -10.11 1.38 -15.41
N ASP A 75 -10.67 0.18 -15.41
CA ASP A 75 -11.65 -0.27 -16.40
C ASP A 75 -11.15 -0.10 -17.83
N ILE A 76 -9.82 -0.23 -18.07
CA ILE A 76 -9.26 -0.25 -19.42
C ILE A 76 -9.88 -1.44 -20.15
N SER A 77 -10.76 -1.15 -21.11
CA SER A 77 -11.51 -2.13 -21.89
C SER A 77 -11.08 -2.07 -23.34
N LEU A 78 -10.24 -3.01 -23.75
CA LEU A 78 -9.78 -3.15 -25.13
C LEU A 78 -10.59 -4.19 -25.91
N MET A 79 -11.33 -5.03 -25.20
CA MET A 79 -12.25 -6.02 -25.74
C MET A 79 -13.36 -6.33 -24.71
N GLU A 80 -14.45 -6.89 -25.18
CA GLU A 80 -15.59 -7.27 -24.35
C GLU A 80 -15.15 -8.26 -23.24
N ASP A 81 -15.73 -8.13 -22.06
CA ASP A 81 -15.46 -8.96 -20.87
C ASP A 81 -14.03 -8.93 -20.31
N LEU A 82 -13.10 -8.17 -20.90
CA LEU A 82 -11.73 -8.01 -20.42
C LEU A 82 -11.50 -6.59 -19.92
N LYS A 83 -11.12 -6.47 -18.64
CA LYS A 83 -10.80 -5.19 -18.01
C LYS A 83 -9.45 -5.22 -17.35
N HIS A 84 -8.68 -4.15 -17.53
CA HIS A 84 -7.42 -3.96 -16.84
C HIS A 84 -7.49 -2.74 -15.89
N THR A 85 -6.69 -2.77 -14.85
CA THR A 85 -6.47 -1.64 -13.95
C THR A 85 -4.98 -1.51 -13.70
N LEU A 86 -4.45 -0.31 -13.93
CA LEU A 86 -3.07 0.05 -13.61
C LEU A 86 -3.07 1.05 -12.46
N ARG A 87 -2.09 0.94 -11.53
CA ARG A 87 -1.88 1.91 -10.45
C ARG A 87 -0.40 2.19 -10.28
N ALA A 88 -0.10 3.45 -9.96
CA ALA A 88 1.23 3.89 -9.54
C ALA A 88 1.07 4.71 -8.27
N GLY A 89 1.67 4.27 -7.18
CA GLY A 89 1.60 4.90 -5.87
C GLY A 89 2.95 5.42 -5.39
N TYR A 90 2.92 6.55 -4.69
CA TYR A 90 4.02 7.06 -3.89
C TYR A 90 3.53 7.37 -2.50
N TYR A 91 4.30 6.96 -1.49
CA TYR A 91 3.97 7.06 -0.08
C TYR A 91 5.18 7.61 0.67
N HIS A 92 4.93 8.50 1.64
CA HIS A 92 5.99 9.09 2.45
C HIS A 92 5.54 9.15 3.90
N GLY A 93 6.43 8.84 4.83
CA GLY A 93 6.13 8.86 6.26
C GLY A 93 5.95 10.28 6.80
N THR A 94 5.11 10.41 7.83
CA THR A 94 4.91 11.66 8.58
C THR A 94 5.30 11.54 10.04
N ASN A 95 5.70 10.35 10.49
CA ASN A 95 6.21 10.14 11.86
C ASN A 95 7.64 10.70 12.00
N ASN A 96 7.97 11.22 13.17
CA ASN A 96 9.31 11.72 13.42
C ASN A 96 10.34 10.58 13.43
N SER A 97 11.48 10.78 12.76
CA SER A 97 12.56 9.77 12.66
C SER A 97 13.28 9.49 14.00
N ALA A 98 13.07 10.31 15.02
CA ALA A 98 13.59 10.05 16.36
C ALA A 98 12.76 9.01 17.14
N MET A 99 11.47 8.85 16.82
CA MET A 99 10.57 7.95 17.55
C MET A 99 10.99 6.48 17.53
N PRO A 100 11.44 5.87 16.42
CA PRO A 100 11.93 4.50 16.44
C PRO A 100 13.07 4.27 17.42
N LYS A 101 13.94 5.25 17.61
CA LYS A 101 15.05 5.19 18.58
C LYS A 101 14.56 5.42 20.01
N ALA A 102 13.70 6.41 20.23
CA ALA A 102 13.16 6.76 21.53
C ALA A 102 12.28 5.65 22.13
N ALA A 103 11.48 5.01 21.33
CA ALA A 103 10.61 3.89 21.73
C ALA A 103 11.36 2.56 21.91
N ASN A 104 12.70 2.55 21.80
CA ASN A 104 13.53 1.34 21.82
C ASN A 104 13.01 0.25 20.85
N MET A 105 12.60 0.70 19.67
CA MET A 105 11.98 -0.11 18.65
C MET A 105 12.95 -1.09 17.97
N ALA A 106 14.18 -1.22 18.48
CA ALA A 106 15.11 -2.28 18.06
C ALA A 106 14.54 -3.71 18.20
N SER A 107 13.50 -3.88 19.04
CA SER A 107 12.71 -5.12 19.15
C SER A 107 11.49 -5.18 18.23
N TYR A 108 11.20 -4.12 17.47
CA TYR A 108 10.04 -4.03 16.58
C TYR A 108 10.11 -4.94 15.34
N PRO A 109 11.30 -5.30 14.83
CA PRO A 109 11.38 -6.23 13.70
C PRO A 109 10.73 -7.61 13.94
N SER A 110 10.47 -7.95 15.21
CA SER A 110 9.83 -9.22 15.55
C SER A 110 8.29 -9.15 15.55
N ARG A 111 7.70 -7.98 15.38
CA ARG A 111 6.25 -7.82 15.24
C ARG A 111 5.88 -7.72 13.77
N ILE A 112 4.75 -8.31 13.43
CA ILE A 112 4.14 -8.32 12.09
C ILE A 112 3.95 -6.90 11.52
N ASP A 113 3.94 -5.89 12.38
CA ASP A 113 3.74 -4.47 12.05
C ASP A 113 5.06 -3.70 11.91
N GLY A 114 6.19 -4.31 11.77
CA GLY A 114 7.53 -3.73 11.70
C GLY A 114 7.69 -2.37 10.99
N PRO A 115 8.85 -1.99 10.51
CA PRO A 115 9.09 -0.69 9.85
C PRO A 115 8.13 -0.38 8.70
N PHE A 116 7.54 -1.38 8.08
CA PHE A 116 6.56 -1.22 7.00
C PHE A 116 5.28 -0.47 7.39
N ALA A 117 4.84 -0.59 8.64
CA ALA A 117 3.66 0.11 9.14
C ALA A 117 3.98 1.48 9.77
N TYR A 118 5.26 1.86 9.83
CA TYR A 118 5.71 3.06 10.54
C TYR A 118 6.80 3.79 9.75
N LEU A 119 6.48 4.25 8.55
CA LEU A 119 7.40 5.11 7.82
C LEU A 119 7.59 6.45 8.55
N THR A 120 8.82 6.93 8.56
CA THR A 120 9.17 8.23 9.14
C THR A 120 9.32 9.30 8.06
N THR A 121 9.52 10.54 8.48
CA THR A 121 9.80 11.66 7.55
C THR A 121 11.09 11.51 6.75
N SER A 122 11.85 10.44 6.99
CA SER A 122 13.06 10.10 6.23
C SER A 122 12.85 8.89 5.29
N ASP A 123 11.63 8.33 5.27
CA ASP A 123 11.33 7.08 4.56
C ASP A 123 10.25 7.29 3.50
N ASP A 124 10.34 6.57 2.42
CA ASP A 124 9.32 6.55 1.37
C ASP A 124 9.12 5.16 0.76
N ALA A 125 8.08 5.01 -0.04
CA ALA A 125 7.81 3.81 -0.80
C ALA A 125 7.15 4.10 -2.15
N TRP A 126 7.44 3.25 -3.13
CA TRP A 126 6.81 3.26 -4.45
C TRP A 126 6.08 1.96 -4.68
N GLU A 127 4.95 2.02 -5.36
CA GLU A 127 4.18 0.85 -5.72
C GLU A 127 3.67 0.95 -7.17
N LEU A 128 3.76 -0.19 -7.88
CA LEU A 128 3.15 -0.36 -9.20
C LEU A 128 2.24 -1.59 -9.15
N ASN A 129 1.03 -1.46 -9.69
CA ASN A 129 0.08 -2.57 -9.80
C ASN A 129 -0.46 -2.69 -11.23
N ALA A 130 -0.70 -3.93 -11.62
CA ALA A 130 -1.40 -4.28 -12.85
C ALA A 130 -2.38 -5.42 -12.56
N ASP A 131 -3.67 -5.13 -12.68
CA ASP A 131 -4.74 -6.09 -12.46
C ASP A 131 -5.47 -6.34 -13.77
N THR A 132 -5.84 -7.59 -14.01
CA THR A 132 -6.63 -8.01 -15.15
C THR A 132 -7.80 -8.84 -14.66
N ARG A 133 -8.99 -8.56 -15.16
CA ARG A 133 -10.21 -9.35 -14.94
C ARG A 133 -10.78 -9.76 -16.26
N TYR A 134 -11.11 -11.05 -16.39
CA TYR A 134 -11.73 -11.61 -17.56
C TYR A 134 -12.99 -12.40 -17.16
N LYS A 135 -14.13 -11.96 -17.65
CA LYS A 135 -15.41 -12.61 -17.44
C LYS A 135 -15.53 -13.75 -18.44
N ILE A 136 -15.25 -14.98 -17.99
CA ILE A 136 -15.29 -16.19 -18.84
C ILE A 136 -16.75 -16.56 -19.16
N TYR A 137 -17.62 -16.48 -18.13
CA TYR A 137 -19.06 -16.66 -18.23
C TYR A 137 -19.75 -15.66 -17.30
N GLU A 138 -21.07 -15.53 -17.39
CA GLU A 138 -21.82 -14.59 -16.54
C GLU A 138 -21.55 -14.76 -15.05
N ASN A 139 -21.26 -15.98 -14.63
CA ASN A 139 -21.02 -16.36 -13.24
C ASN A 139 -19.59 -16.80 -12.95
N LEU A 140 -18.66 -16.70 -13.90
CA LEU A 140 -17.24 -17.10 -13.73
C LEU A 140 -16.29 -16.00 -14.21
N GLU A 141 -15.50 -15.47 -13.30
CA GLU A 141 -14.49 -14.45 -13.55
C GLU A 141 -13.09 -14.97 -13.18
N LEU A 142 -12.13 -14.76 -14.07
CA LEU A 142 -10.71 -14.92 -13.82
C LEU A 142 -10.11 -13.57 -13.45
N ALA A 143 -9.31 -13.51 -12.39
CA ALA A 143 -8.52 -12.35 -12.03
C ALA A 143 -7.04 -12.71 -11.96
N VAL A 144 -6.21 -11.81 -12.48
CA VAL A 144 -4.75 -11.83 -12.35
C VAL A 144 -4.33 -10.49 -11.80
N GLU A 145 -3.58 -10.50 -10.70
CA GLU A 145 -3.06 -9.29 -10.05
C GLU A 145 -1.54 -9.39 -9.95
N ALA A 146 -0.85 -8.34 -10.37
CA ALA A 146 0.59 -8.19 -10.20
C ALA A 146 0.86 -6.88 -9.45
N ALA A 147 1.76 -6.94 -8.47
CA ALA A 147 2.18 -5.79 -7.69
C ALA A 147 3.69 -5.83 -7.45
N TYR A 148 4.30 -4.66 -7.47
CA TYR A 148 5.68 -4.41 -7.13
C TYR A 148 5.74 -3.25 -6.14
N VAL A 149 6.48 -3.41 -5.05
CA VAL A 149 6.71 -2.37 -4.04
C VAL A 149 8.21 -2.25 -3.79
N ARG A 150 8.68 -1.02 -3.75
CA ARG A 150 10.01 -0.67 -3.28
C ARG A 150 9.88 0.23 -2.04
N LEU A 151 10.53 -0.17 -0.95
CA LEU A 151 10.74 0.64 0.24
C LEU A 151 12.10 1.31 0.16
N ASN A 152 12.19 2.56 0.59
CA ASN A 152 13.41 3.29 0.80
C ASN A 152 13.44 3.72 2.26
N LEU A 153 14.25 3.04 3.07
CA LEU A 153 14.36 3.28 4.50
C LEU A 153 15.66 4.01 4.84
N ASP A 154 15.58 5.00 5.72
CA ASP A 154 16.76 5.72 6.20
C ASP A 154 17.60 4.89 7.16
N GLU A 155 18.85 4.63 6.80
CA GLU A 155 19.80 3.88 7.64
C GLU A 155 20.06 4.58 8.99
N GLY A 156 20.04 5.91 9.00
CA GLY A 156 20.22 6.70 10.24
C GLY A 156 19.08 6.49 11.25
N THR A 157 17.87 6.24 10.76
CA THR A 157 16.67 5.98 11.56
C THR A 157 16.57 4.52 12.01
N TRP A 158 16.68 3.59 11.08
CA TRP A 158 16.39 2.17 11.31
C TRP A 158 17.62 1.33 11.63
N GLY A 159 18.81 1.81 11.27
CA GLY A 159 20.07 1.09 11.39
C GLY A 159 20.30 0.15 10.21
N LYS A 160 21.58 -0.01 9.88
CA LYS A 160 22.06 -0.76 8.71
C LYS A 160 21.53 -2.20 8.64
N LYS A 161 21.35 -2.87 9.76
CA LYS A 161 20.86 -4.24 9.79
C LYS A 161 19.43 -4.33 9.25
N ILE A 162 18.53 -3.48 9.74
CA ILE A 162 17.12 -3.46 9.33
C ILE A 162 17.03 -3.05 7.87
N VAL A 163 17.71 -1.98 7.46
CA VAL A 163 17.71 -1.52 6.08
C VAL A 163 18.17 -2.63 5.13
N ASN A 164 19.26 -3.31 5.43
CA ASN A 164 19.76 -4.41 4.58
C ASN A 164 18.80 -5.62 4.50
N GLU A 165 17.98 -5.85 5.53
CA GLU A 165 17.04 -6.97 5.55
C GLU A 165 15.70 -6.63 4.85
N VAL A 166 15.28 -5.37 4.90
CA VAL A 166 13.92 -4.95 4.62
C VAL A 166 13.80 -3.97 3.45
N ASP A 167 14.83 -3.16 3.20
CA ASP A 167 14.91 -2.23 2.06
C ASP A 167 15.18 -3.01 0.77
N LYS A 168 14.19 -3.78 0.34
CA LYS A 168 14.26 -4.63 -0.84
C LYS A 168 13.00 -4.51 -1.66
N ASP A 169 13.18 -4.78 -2.93
CA ASP A 169 12.08 -4.91 -3.88
C ASP A 169 11.19 -6.10 -3.50
N SER A 170 9.90 -5.86 -3.39
CA SER A 170 8.89 -6.88 -3.13
C SER A 170 7.93 -6.96 -4.30
N TYR A 171 7.57 -8.17 -4.70
CA TYR A 171 6.59 -8.37 -5.76
C TYR A 171 5.62 -9.49 -5.40
N ARG A 172 4.44 -9.40 -5.98
CA ARG A 172 3.40 -10.43 -5.86
C ARG A 172 2.71 -10.61 -7.18
N VAL A 173 2.41 -11.87 -7.53
CA VAL A 173 1.47 -12.22 -8.59
C VAL A 173 0.43 -13.15 -7.98
N SER A 174 -0.84 -12.85 -8.19
CA SER A 174 -1.97 -13.66 -7.72
C SER A 174 -2.89 -13.97 -8.88
N ILE A 175 -3.41 -15.19 -8.91
CA ILE A 175 -4.41 -15.65 -9.88
C ILE A 175 -5.59 -16.19 -9.09
N GLY A 176 -6.79 -15.76 -9.42
CA GLY A 176 -8.01 -16.19 -8.74
C GLY A 176 -9.15 -16.46 -9.73
N LEU A 177 -9.98 -17.42 -9.41
CA LEU A 177 -11.25 -17.68 -10.07
C LEU A 177 -12.39 -17.42 -9.10
N LYS A 178 -13.37 -16.63 -9.51
CA LYS A 178 -14.58 -16.35 -8.74
C LYS A 178 -15.78 -16.92 -9.45
N TYR A 179 -16.48 -17.82 -8.79
CA TYR A 179 -17.76 -18.34 -9.22
C TYR A 179 -18.88 -17.77 -8.34
N SER A 180 -19.94 -17.26 -8.95
CA SER A 180 -21.11 -16.71 -8.25
C SER A 180 -22.32 -17.61 -8.54
N PHE A 181 -23.08 -17.98 -7.50
CA PHE A 181 -24.29 -18.82 -7.59
C PHE A 181 -25.53 -17.95 -7.76
#